data_a57fb5e717fb7d51c1b21a36497fbb40
#
_entry.id   a57fb5e717fb7d51c1b21a36497fbb40
#
_cell.length_a   1.000
_cell.length_b   1.000
_cell.length_c   1.000
_cell.angle_alpha   90.00
_cell.angle_beta   90.00
_cell.angle_gamma   90.00
#
_symmetry.space_group_name_H-M   'P 1'
#
loop_
_entity.id
_entity.type
_entity.pdbx_description
1 polymer ?
#
loop_
_entity_poly.entity_id
_entity_poly.type
_entity_poly.pdbx_seq_one_letter_code
_entity_poly.pdbx_strand_id
1 'polypeptide(L)'
;MTGSRRWIASRRWGILTAAVIALAVVARVGLVAAGWPGPDSDDATMGLMAKHIAALGERPIFFYGQSYMGSLEAYAAALVFAFLGASEFALKCGLILLYACFMVIMYGFLIQITSRAWALVGEALLALGADEMLYHQLEAYGGYLETLIFGAALLALTCWLVRTQWDATLTRRRYLALAGWGLAAGLGLWSDVLVAPFVVLTAGALALFCWPTVRRWGTVLALSCLLLGLSPWIIYLATPAPPAPRGLIQSGTVLPTGPAAGPEPSVIETAANQFLGMALISLPNDTGATTLCPLTPSEAWPQDSWTTPRIQECIGFRAVWGGALLCLLALGLILETRGVLRLRRHARAGGSTQERADLAQSAGRFLGLAAPAVTIALYTLSSASAFAPWIYARYLISLSIALPTLLASLWAHMGSSAAGNTAQQSRWRLTGTHWLARAGALSLSAILLVALALGTVGTYRAIDEQQAQNQVRADLVAYLTQHGHTRVYTEFWTCYWVIFQSDERVICGVLNADWSYRPSRYAAYDEAIAEAAPSTYVFPLHSIWTDTFEDVAVQRRWRIEQKTIIDQQYAVFVVAPLSP
;
A
#
# COMPACT_ATOMS: atom_id res chain seq x y z
N MET A 1 13.63 -35.60 28.95
CA MET A 1 13.90 -35.51 27.50
C MET A 1 12.99 -34.54 26.73
N THR A 2 12.30 -33.58 27.35
CA THR A 2 11.26 -32.74 26.73
C THR A 2 11.74 -31.34 26.31
N GLY A 3 12.80 -30.81 26.93
CA GLY A 3 13.29 -29.44 26.64
C GLY A 3 14.04 -29.30 25.31
N SER A 4 14.92 -30.25 24.99
CA SER A 4 15.74 -30.21 23.77
C SER A 4 14.92 -30.34 22.49
N ARG A 5 13.90 -31.19 22.48
CA ARG A 5 13.01 -31.35 21.31
C ARG A 5 12.17 -30.10 21.04
N ARG A 6 11.71 -29.40 22.09
CA ARG A 6 10.96 -28.13 21.94
C ARG A 6 11.87 -27.01 21.42
N TRP A 7 13.11 -26.95 21.88
CA TRP A 7 14.11 -25.97 21.42
C TRP A 7 14.49 -26.17 19.94
N ILE A 8 14.78 -27.43 19.53
CA ILE A 8 15.09 -27.79 18.13
C ILE A 8 13.89 -27.47 17.22
N ALA A 9 12.67 -27.81 17.64
CA ALA A 9 11.46 -27.52 16.87
C ALA A 9 11.23 -25.99 16.71
N SER A 10 11.45 -25.19 17.77
CA SER A 10 11.30 -23.73 17.66
C SER A 10 12.34 -23.10 16.72
N ARG A 11 13.57 -23.59 16.73
CA ARG A 11 14.66 -23.12 15.87
C ARG A 11 14.39 -23.43 14.37
N ARG A 12 13.84 -24.61 14.07
CA ARG A 12 13.46 -24.98 12.69
C ARG A 12 12.43 -24.02 12.10
N TRP A 13 11.39 -23.67 12.85
CA TRP A 13 10.37 -22.72 12.38
C TRP A 13 10.94 -21.32 12.17
N GLY A 14 11.82 -20.86 13.06
CA GLY A 14 12.52 -19.58 12.89
C GLY A 14 13.38 -19.55 11.62
N ILE A 15 14.12 -20.63 11.33
CA ILE A 15 14.93 -20.74 10.10
C ILE A 15 14.03 -20.74 8.86
N LEU A 16 12.93 -21.50 8.84
CA LEU A 16 12.01 -21.55 7.70
C LEU A 16 11.37 -20.19 7.46
N THR A 17 10.95 -19.48 8.51
CA THR A 17 10.40 -18.13 8.36
C THR A 17 11.44 -17.16 7.83
N ALA A 18 12.66 -17.17 8.37
CA ALA A 18 13.74 -16.33 7.87
C ALA A 18 14.06 -16.63 6.40
N ALA A 19 14.00 -17.90 5.98
CA ALA A 19 14.19 -18.29 4.59
C ALA A 19 13.07 -17.76 3.67
N VAL A 20 11.80 -17.79 4.12
CA VAL A 20 10.67 -17.23 3.36
C VAL A 20 10.80 -15.72 3.23
N ILE A 21 11.14 -15.01 4.32
CA ILE A 21 11.37 -13.55 4.29
C ILE A 21 12.55 -13.22 3.37
N ALA A 22 13.65 -13.96 3.48
CA ALA A 22 14.81 -13.76 2.60
C ALA A 22 14.46 -13.99 1.13
N LEU A 23 13.65 -15.01 0.82
CA LEU A 23 13.17 -15.27 -0.55
C LEU A 23 12.31 -14.10 -1.06
N ALA A 24 11.41 -13.57 -0.22
CA ALA A 24 10.58 -12.41 -0.55
C ALA A 24 11.44 -11.17 -0.88
N VAL A 25 12.48 -10.92 -0.07
CA VAL A 25 13.43 -9.82 -0.28
C VAL A 25 14.23 -10.04 -1.57
N VAL A 26 14.80 -11.23 -1.76
CA VAL A 26 15.59 -11.56 -2.96
C VAL A 26 14.76 -11.44 -4.23
N ALA A 27 13.51 -11.91 -4.22
CA ALA A 27 12.61 -11.77 -5.37
C ALA A 27 12.36 -10.28 -5.70
N ARG A 28 12.08 -9.42 -4.72
CA ARG A 28 11.88 -7.99 -4.94
C ARG A 28 13.15 -7.26 -5.37
N VAL A 29 14.30 -7.59 -4.76
CA VAL A 29 15.60 -7.07 -5.21
C VAL A 29 15.87 -7.47 -6.66
N GLY A 30 15.53 -8.69 -7.06
CA GLY A 30 15.67 -9.16 -8.44
C GLY A 30 14.82 -8.35 -9.43
N LEU A 31 13.56 -8.05 -9.09
CA LEU A 31 12.69 -7.19 -9.90
C LEU A 31 13.27 -5.78 -10.03
N VAL A 32 13.64 -5.18 -8.91
CA VAL A 32 14.18 -3.82 -8.88
C VAL A 32 15.53 -3.72 -9.60
N ALA A 33 16.41 -4.71 -9.45
CA ALA A 33 17.67 -4.77 -10.18
C ALA A 33 17.50 -4.93 -11.69
N ALA A 34 16.36 -5.49 -12.11
CA ALA A 34 15.97 -5.56 -13.51
C ALA A 34 15.22 -4.30 -14.00
N GLY A 35 15.03 -3.28 -13.14
CA GLY A 35 14.39 -2.00 -13.49
C GLY A 35 12.85 -2.04 -13.43
N TRP A 36 12.26 -2.99 -12.70
CA TRP A 36 10.82 -3.05 -12.47
C TRP A 36 10.46 -2.76 -11.00
N PRO A 37 9.40 -1.98 -10.76
CA PRO A 37 8.65 -1.15 -11.69
C PRO A 37 9.46 0.05 -12.18
N GLY A 38 9.05 0.65 -13.32
CA GLY A 38 9.67 1.88 -13.81
C GLY A 38 9.23 3.08 -12.97
N PRO A 39 10.04 4.15 -12.92
CA PRO A 39 9.73 5.32 -12.09
C PRO A 39 8.54 6.10 -12.64
N ASP A 40 7.73 6.61 -11.73
CA ASP A 40 6.79 7.69 -12.00
C ASP A 40 7.20 9.00 -11.28
N SER A 41 6.37 10.03 -11.39
CA SER A 41 6.67 11.32 -10.74
C SER A 41 6.52 11.31 -9.23
N ASP A 42 5.67 10.45 -8.67
CA ASP A 42 5.51 10.33 -7.22
C ASP A 42 6.73 9.59 -6.63
N ASP A 43 7.12 8.47 -7.25
CA ASP A 43 8.31 7.68 -6.89
C ASP A 43 9.59 8.55 -6.96
N ALA A 44 9.75 9.28 -8.07
CA ALA A 44 10.89 10.18 -8.25
C ALA A 44 10.89 11.34 -7.25
N THR A 45 9.73 11.89 -6.89
CA THR A 45 9.63 12.92 -5.85
C THR A 45 10.10 12.37 -4.50
N MET A 46 9.75 11.13 -4.15
CA MET A 46 10.26 10.47 -2.95
C MET A 46 11.77 10.25 -3.01
N GLY A 47 12.29 9.90 -4.20
CA GLY A 47 13.73 9.78 -4.46
C GLY A 47 14.47 11.11 -4.27
N LEU A 48 13.91 12.23 -4.77
CA LEU A 48 14.45 13.58 -4.55
C LEU A 48 14.44 13.95 -3.06
N MET A 49 13.34 13.67 -2.35
CA MET A 49 13.29 13.87 -0.89
C MET A 49 14.39 13.08 -0.17
N ALA A 50 14.55 11.80 -0.52
CA ALA A 50 15.61 10.95 0.06
C ALA A 50 17.01 11.51 -0.22
N LYS A 51 17.24 12.03 -1.43
CA LYS A 51 18.49 12.68 -1.81
C LYS A 51 18.73 13.95 -0.99
N HIS A 52 17.72 14.81 -0.83
CA HIS A 52 17.83 16.04 -0.03
C HIS A 52 18.06 15.73 1.46
N ILE A 53 17.44 14.69 1.99
CA ILE A 53 17.72 14.20 3.35
C ILE A 53 19.18 13.77 3.48
N ALA A 54 19.67 12.94 2.56
CA ALA A 54 21.00 12.35 2.63
C ALA A 54 22.13 13.37 2.34
N ALA A 55 21.96 14.24 1.34
CA ALA A 55 22.99 15.16 0.88
C ALA A 55 22.91 16.56 1.52
N LEU A 56 21.72 17.09 1.75
CA LEU A 56 21.52 18.45 2.25
C LEU A 56 21.14 18.49 3.73
N GLY A 57 20.85 17.35 4.35
CA GLY A 57 20.41 17.25 5.74
C GLY A 57 19.00 17.82 5.97
N GLU A 58 18.18 17.90 4.94
CA GLU A 58 16.79 18.32 5.05
C GLU A 58 15.97 17.34 5.91
N ARG A 59 14.90 17.86 6.51
CA ARG A 59 14.03 17.06 7.38
C ARG A 59 12.57 17.27 7.02
N PRO A 60 12.14 16.83 5.82
CA PRO A 60 10.76 16.97 5.42
C PRO A 60 9.85 16.16 6.35
N ILE A 61 8.78 16.81 6.82
CA ILE A 61 7.77 16.16 7.67
C ILE A 61 6.78 15.38 6.82
N PHE A 62 6.43 15.93 5.68
CA PHE A 62 5.49 15.32 4.74
C PHE A 62 6.12 15.18 3.36
N PHE A 63 5.48 14.36 2.54
CA PHE A 63 5.78 14.26 1.13
C PHE A 63 5.72 15.64 0.46
N TYR A 64 6.68 15.95 -0.40
CA TYR A 64 6.73 17.27 -1.04
C TYR A 64 5.43 17.59 -1.76
N GLY A 65 4.90 18.79 -1.47
CA GLY A 65 3.65 19.26 -2.04
C GLY A 65 2.37 18.63 -1.49
N GLN A 66 2.45 17.74 -0.50
CA GLN A 66 1.27 17.07 0.10
C GLN A 66 1.43 16.99 1.62
N SER A 67 0.56 17.66 2.37
CA SER A 67 0.66 17.75 3.84
C SER A 67 -0.13 16.67 4.60
N TYR A 68 -0.41 15.53 3.97
CA TYR A 68 -1.21 14.44 4.54
C TYR A 68 -0.52 13.07 4.47
N MET A 69 0.61 12.96 3.76
CA MET A 69 1.41 11.73 3.68
C MET A 69 2.77 11.96 4.32
N GLY A 70 3.13 11.13 5.31
CA GLY A 70 4.41 11.19 5.98
C GLY A 70 5.59 10.85 5.05
N SER A 71 6.78 11.19 5.47
CA SER A 71 8.02 11.04 4.68
C SER A 71 8.89 9.84 5.09
N LEU A 72 8.31 8.83 5.77
CA LEU A 72 9.10 7.71 6.31
C LEU A 72 9.82 6.90 5.22
N GLU A 73 9.18 6.71 4.06
CA GLU A 73 9.81 6.05 2.90
C GLU A 73 11.05 6.80 2.42
N ALA A 74 11.00 8.15 2.38
CA ALA A 74 12.16 8.97 2.02
C ALA A 74 13.30 8.81 3.04
N TYR A 75 13.01 8.75 4.34
CA TYR A 75 14.04 8.49 5.35
C TYR A 75 14.64 7.10 5.24
N ALA A 76 13.82 6.08 4.96
CA ALA A 76 14.31 4.72 4.72
C ALA A 76 15.21 4.65 3.48
N ALA A 77 14.80 5.32 2.39
CA ALA A 77 15.60 5.42 1.18
C ALA A 77 16.89 6.24 1.39
N ALA A 78 16.84 7.35 2.13
CA ALA A 78 18.02 8.16 2.46
C ALA A 78 19.08 7.37 3.22
N LEU A 79 18.66 6.46 4.12
CA LEU A 79 19.57 5.53 4.78
C LEU A 79 20.30 4.64 3.77
N VAL A 80 19.59 4.12 2.76
CA VAL A 80 20.19 3.29 1.71
C VAL A 80 21.09 4.14 0.79
N PHE A 81 20.68 5.37 0.47
CA PHE A 81 21.50 6.30 -0.35
C PHE A 81 22.85 6.61 0.28
N ALA A 82 22.94 6.65 1.62
CA ALA A 82 24.20 6.85 2.33
C ALA A 82 25.23 5.76 2.04
N PHE A 83 24.81 4.55 1.61
CA PHE A 83 25.70 3.41 1.31
C PHE A 83 25.83 3.14 -0.19
N LEU A 84 24.74 3.29 -0.96
CA LEU A 84 24.68 2.90 -2.37
C LEU A 84 24.67 4.10 -3.34
N GLY A 85 24.57 5.33 -2.83
CA GLY A 85 24.30 6.53 -3.65
C GLY A 85 22.83 6.66 -4.03
N ALA A 86 22.46 7.85 -4.50
CA ALA A 86 21.09 8.15 -4.94
C ALA A 86 20.84 7.48 -6.31
N SER A 87 19.82 6.63 -6.37
CA SER A 87 19.37 5.96 -7.59
C SER A 87 17.99 5.34 -7.35
N GLU A 88 17.27 5.02 -8.43
CA GLU A 88 15.99 4.30 -8.34
C GLU A 88 16.14 2.94 -7.64
N PHE A 89 17.20 2.21 -7.97
CA PHE A 89 17.49 0.94 -7.30
C PHE A 89 17.63 1.11 -5.79
N ALA A 90 18.39 2.12 -5.35
CA ALA A 90 18.60 2.38 -3.94
C ALA A 90 17.33 2.90 -3.23
N LEU A 91 16.49 3.70 -3.91
CA LEU A 91 15.16 4.12 -3.44
C LEU A 91 14.30 2.91 -3.12
N LYS A 92 14.14 2.01 -4.10
CA LYS A 92 13.31 0.81 -3.98
C LYS A 92 13.90 -0.21 -2.97
N CYS A 93 15.21 -0.24 -2.76
CA CYS A 93 15.81 -0.99 -1.65
C CYS A 93 15.36 -0.46 -0.28
N GLY A 94 15.13 0.84 -0.13
CA GLY A 94 14.52 1.43 1.06
C GLY A 94 13.10 0.88 1.32
N LEU A 95 12.28 0.76 0.28
CA LEU A 95 10.94 0.16 0.37
C LEU A 95 11.00 -1.33 0.71
N ILE A 96 11.93 -2.07 0.11
CA ILE A 96 12.14 -3.50 0.41
C ILE A 96 12.53 -3.70 1.88
N LEU A 97 13.32 -2.79 2.46
CA LEU A 97 13.65 -2.81 3.88
C LEU A 97 12.40 -2.63 4.74
N LEU A 98 11.52 -1.68 4.41
CA LEU A 98 10.24 -1.47 5.10
C LEU A 98 9.34 -2.70 4.96
N TYR A 99 9.26 -3.30 3.77
CA TYR A 99 8.48 -4.51 3.54
C TYR A 99 9.01 -5.71 4.35
N ALA A 100 10.32 -5.87 4.45
CA ALA A 100 10.94 -6.90 5.30
C ALA A 100 10.59 -6.69 6.79
N CYS A 101 10.59 -5.45 7.27
CA CYS A 101 10.13 -5.10 8.61
C CYS A 101 8.65 -5.48 8.82
N PHE A 102 7.78 -5.18 7.84
CA PHE A 102 6.38 -5.61 7.87
C PHE A 102 6.26 -7.13 8.02
N MET A 103 6.93 -7.92 7.20
CA MET A 103 6.87 -9.38 7.27
C MET A 103 7.30 -9.92 8.64
N VAL A 104 8.37 -9.38 9.23
CA VAL A 104 8.81 -9.78 10.57
C VAL A 104 7.72 -9.51 11.63
N ILE A 105 7.09 -8.34 11.58
CA ILE A 105 6.02 -7.95 12.50
C ILE A 105 4.77 -8.81 12.26
N MET A 106 4.43 -9.04 10.99
CA MET A 106 3.28 -9.84 10.60
C MET A 106 3.43 -11.30 11.05
N TYR A 107 4.62 -11.91 10.93
CA TYR A 107 4.90 -13.21 11.50
C TYR A 107 4.68 -13.21 13.02
N GLY A 108 5.16 -12.17 13.72
CA GLY A 108 4.93 -11.97 15.15
C GLY A 108 3.45 -11.89 15.52
N PHE A 109 2.61 -11.34 14.66
CA PHE A 109 1.15 -11.35 14.81
C PHE A 109 0.55 -12.73 14.51
N LEU A 110 0.90 -13.33 13.37
CA LEU A 110 0.34 -14.60 12.92
C LEU A 110 0.58 -15.74 13.92
N ILE A 111 1.77 -15.85 14.51
CA ILE A 111 2.04 -16.89 15.54
C ILE A 111 1.22 -16.73 16.82
N GLN A 112 0.62 -15.58 17.04
CA GLN A 112 -0.27 -15.34 18.17
C GLN A 112 -1.70 -15.81 17.89
N ILE A 113 -2.13 -15.82 16.63
CA ILE A 113 -3.52 -16.10 16.22
C ILE A 113 -3.71 -17.46 15.56
N THR A 114 -2.60 -18.13 15.18
CA THR A 114 -2.66 -19.47 14.55
C THR A 114 -1.43 -20.32 14.92
N SER A 115 -1.34 -21.52 14.36
CA SER A 115 -0.16 -22.38 14.53
C SER A 115 1.02 -21.87 13.69
N ARG A 116 2.26 -22.24 14.08
CA ARG A 116 3.48 -21.86 13.36
C ARG A 116 3.48 -22.30 11.89
N ALA A 117 2.89 -23.46 11.59
CA ALA A 117 2.77 -23.96 10.21
C ALA A 117 1.87 -23.03 9.38
N TRP A 118 0.73 -22.62 9.93
CA TRP A 118 -0.18 -21.71 9.23
C TRP A 118 0.34 -20.27 9.19
N ALA A 119 1.09 -19.85 10.19
CA ALA A 119 1.82 -18.59 10.12
C ALA A 119 2.83 -18.58 8.96
N LEU A 120 3.55 -19.70 8.75
CA LEU A 120 4.46 -19.85 7.61
C LEU A 120 3.74 -19.85 6.25
N VAL A 121 2.54 -20.43 6.16
CA VAL A 121 1.69 -20.34 4.94
C VAL A 121 1.29 -18.89 4.68
N GLY A 122 0.91 -18.15 5.75
CA GLY A 122 0.62 -16.71 5.65
C GLY A 122 1.82 -15.91 5.16
N GLU A 123 3.02 -16.18 5.68
CA GLU A 123 4.26 -15.55 5.20
C GLU A 123 4.59 -15.93 3.75
N ALA A 124 4.30 -17.16 3.34
CA ALA A 124 4.49 -17.57 1.95
C ALA A 124 3.56 -16.83 0.98
N LEU A 125 2.32 -16.51 1.39
CA LEU A 125 1.44 -15.62 0.62
C LEU A 125 2.03 -14.22 0.46
N LEU A 126 2.63 -13.68 1.52
CA LEU A 126 3.27 -12.35 1.50
C LEU A 126 4.59 -12.36 0.70
N ALA A 127 5.29 -13.48 0.65
CA ALA A 127 6.51 -13.62 -0.15
C ALA A 127 6.22 -13.53 -1.66
N LEU A 128 5.03 -13.98 -2.06
CA LEU A 128 4.49 -13.86 -3.40
C LEU A 128 3.66 -12.56 -3.51
N GLY A 129 3.18 -12.23 -4.70
CA GLY A 129 2.27 -11.10 -4.91
C GLY A 129 1.61 -11.17 -6.28
N ALA A 130 0.38 -10.66 -6.38
CA ALA A 130 -0.16 -10.24 -7.66
C ALA A 130 0.72 -9.11 -8.23
N ASP A 131 0.72 -8.92 -9.53
CA ASP A 131 1.44 -7.86 -10.22
C ASP A 131 1.15 -6.47 -9.61
N GLU A 132 -0.11 -6.11 -9.48
CA GLU A 132 -0.53 -4.85 -8.86
C GLU A 132 -0.09 -4.73 -7.40
N MET A 133 -0.19 -5.80 -6.61
CA MET A 133 0.25 -5.79 -5.23
C MET A 133 1.77 -5.63 -5.11
N LEU A 134 2.56 -6.27 -5.99
CA LEU A 134 4.01 -6.09 -6.05
C LEU A 134 4.36 -4.67 -6.48
N TYR A 135 3.62 -4.11 -7.44
CA TYR A 135 3.75 -2.73 -7.89
C TYR A 135 3.55 -1.76 -6.71
N HIS A 136 2.44 -1.87 -5.98
CA HIS A 136 2.15 -1.02 -4.82
C HIS A 136 3.13 -1.18 -3.66
N GLN A 137 3.86 -2.29 -3.58
CA GLN A 137 4.90 -2.52 -2.57
C GLN A 137 6.26 -1.94 -2.99
N LEU A 138 6.49 -1.70 -4.28
CA LEU A 138 7.77 -1.26 -4.83
C LEU A 138 7.72 0.15 -5.44
N GLU A 139 6.58 0.82 -5.40
CA GLU A 139 6.45 2.24 -5.74
C GLU A 139 6.39 3.11 -4.48
N ALA A 140 7.18 4.19 -4.48
CA ALA A 140 7.31 5.11 -3.34
C ALA A 140 6.22 6.18 -3.36
N TYR A 141 4.99 5.78 -3.09
CA TYR A 141 3.85 6.71 -3.02
C TYR A 141 3.68 7.39 -1.65
N GLY A 142 4.31 6.84 -0.60
CA GLY A 142 4.13 7.25 0.79
C GLY A 142 2.89 6.64 1.47
N GLY A 143 3.05 6.16 2.70
CA GLY A 143 1.97 5.74 3.57
C GLY A 143 1.51 4.29 3.42
N TYR A 144 1.72 3.62 2.29
CA TYR A 144 1.17 2.28 2.05
C TYR A 144 1.93 1.19 2.83
N LEU A 145 3.24 1.16 2.74
CA LEU A 145 4.06 0.21 3.51
C LEU A 145 4.00 0.49 5.01
N GLU A 146 3.93 1.76 5.39
CA GLU A 146 3.74 2.19 6.77
C GLU A 146 2.40 1.72 7.33
N THR A 147 1.34 1.77 6.52
CA THR A 147 0.03 1.21 6.89
C THR A 147 0.13 -0.27 7.24
N LEU A 148 0.90 -1.04 6.47
CA LEU A 148 1.16 -2.45 6.75
C LEU A 148 1.95 -2.64 8.05
N ILE A 149 3.07 -1.89 8.21
CA ILE A 149 3.94 -1.98 9.39
C ILE A 149 3.18 -1.63 10.66
N PHE A 150 2.56 -0.45 10.68
CA PHE A 150 1.86 0.04 11.87
C PHE A 150 0.57 -0.74 12.13
N GLY A 151 -0.18 -1.11 11.08
CA GLY A 151 -1.35 -1.97 11.20
C GLY A 151 -1.03 -3.32 11.82
N ALA A 152 -0.01 -4.02 11.33
CA ALA A 152 0.45 -5.29 11.88
C ALA A 152 1.00 -5.14 13.31
N ALA A 153 1.74 -4.06 13.62
CA ALA A 153 2.25 -3.78 14.95
C ALA A 153 1.13 -3.55 15.96
N LEU A 154 0.12 -2.74 15.61
CA LEU A 154 -1.06 -2.49 16.43
C LEU A 154 -1.81 -3.78 16.73
N LEU A 155 -2.01 -4.64 15.73
CA LEU A 155 -2.64 -5.95 15.89
C LEU A 155 -1.82 -6.87 16.80
N ALA A 156 -0.51 -6.98 16.57
CA ALA A 156 0.38 -7.84 17.35
C ALA A 156 0.44 -7.42 18.82
N LEU A 157 0.60 -6.11 19.09
CA LEU A 157 0.64 -5.56 20.45
C LEU A 157 -0.70 -5.72 21.16
N THR A 158 -1.81 -5.47 20.47
CA THR A 158 -3.16 -5.63 21.04
C THR A 158 -3.44 -7.10 21.36
N CYS A 159 -3.14 -8.03 20.47
CA CYS A 159 -3.31 -9.45 20.69
C CYS A 159 -2.48 -9.93 21.90
N TRP A 160 -1.23 -9.48 22.01
CA TRP A 160 -0.36 -9.78 23.13
C TRP A 160 -0.89 -9.21 24.46
N LEU A 161 -1.38 -7.97 24.47
CA LEU A 161 -1.99 -7.34 25.63
C LEU A 161 -3.25 -8.08 26.07
N VAL A 162 -4.14 -8.45 25.17
CA VAL A 162 -5.35 -9.25 25.47
C VAL A 162 -4.97 -10.61 26.04
N ARG A 163 -3.93 -11.26 25.52
CA ARG A 163 -3.47 -12.56 25.99
C ARG A 163 -2.90 -12.52 27.41
N THR A 164 -2.17 -11.44 27.76
CA THR A 164 -1.38 -11.36 29.00
C THR A 164 -2.06 -10.60 30.12
N GLN A 165 -3.25 -10.05 29.92
CA GLN A 165 -3.92 -9.17 30.88
C GLN A 165 -4.18 -9.79 32.26
N TRP A 166 -4.28 -11.12 32.35
CA TRP A 166 -4.52 -11.85 33.61
C TRP A 166 -3.24 -12.23 34.37
N ASP A 167 -2.05 -12.01 33.79
CA ASP A 167 -0.77 -12.34 34.41
C ASP A 167 -0.19 -11.12 35.13
N ALA A 168 -0.28 -11.11 36.46
CA ALA A 168 0.22 -10.00 37.30
C ALA A 168 1.74 -9.79 37.19
N THR A 169 2.50 -10.83 36.84
CA THR A 169 3.97 -10.76 36.71
C THR A 169 4.43 -9.95 35.53
N LEU A 170 3.57 -9.78 34.52
CA LEU A 170 3.87 -9.06 33.26
C LEU A 170 3.43 -7.59 33.25
N THR A 171 3.05 -7.02 34.42
CA THR A 171 2.50 -5.66 34.51
C THR A 171 3.40 -4.61 33.82
N ARG A 172 4.72 -4.58 34.14
CA ARG A 172 5.68 -3.63 33.49
C ARG A 172 5.75 -3.81 31.98
N ARG A 173 5.79 -5.04 31.50
CA ARG A 173 5.85 -5.35 30.06
C ARG A 173 4.57 -4.92 29.34
N ARG A 174 3.41 -5.03 30.00
CA ARG A 174 2.13 -4.53 29.44
C ARG A 174 2.12 -3.03 29.26
N TYR A 175 2.65 -2.26 30.23
CA TYR A 175 2.78 -0.81 30.06
C TYR A 175 3.75 -0.45 28.93
N LEU A 176 4.87 -1.17 28.78
CA LEU A 176 5.78 -0.98 27.64
C LEU A 176 5.10 -1.30 26.29
N ALA A 177 4.32 -2.39 26.24
CA ALA A 177 3.57 -2.74 25.02
C ALA A 177 2.47 -1.71 24.71
N LEU A 178 1.82 -1.15 25.75
CA LEU A 178 0.83 -0.10 25.58
C LEU A 178 1.46 1.23 25.13
N ALA A 179 2.66 1.56 25.61
CA ALA A 179 3.46 2.69 25.12
C ALA A 179 3.85 2.49 23.65
N GLY A 180 4.32 1.28 23.31
CA GLY A 180 4.63 0.91 21.91
C GLY A 180 3.39 0.95 21.02
N TRP A 181 2.21 0.54 21.52
CA TRP A 181 0.95 0.68 20.80
C TRP A 181 0.61 2.14 20.53
N GLY A 182 0.72 3.01 21.55
CA GLY A 182 0.49 4.44 21.40
C GLY A 182 1.43 5.08 20.36
N LEU A 183 2.73 4.77 20.46
CA LEU A 183 3.74 5.27 19.52
C LEU A 183 3.47 4.80 18.09
N ALA A 184 3.16 3.51 17.89
CA ALA A 184 2.82 2.96 16.59
C ALA A 184 1.54 3.58 16.01
N ALA A 185 0.53 3.84 16.85
CA ALA A 185 -0.69 4.53 16.44
C ALA A 185 -0.41 5.97 15.99
N GLY A 186 0.42 6.71 16.74
CA GLY A 186 0.79 8.09 16.41
C GLY A 186 1.63 8.18 15.13
N LEU A 187 2.69 7.39 15.02
CA LEU A 187 3.53 7.33 13.81
C LEU A 187 2.73 6.90 12.59
N GLY A 188 1.86 5.90 12.74
CA GLY A 188 1.01 5.42 11.65
C GLY A 188 0.05 6.51 11.15
N LEU A 189 -0.63 7.22 12.06
CA LEU A 189 -1.54 8.32 11.69
C LEU A 189 -0.79 9.52 11.08
N TRP A 190 0.45 9.75 11.46
CA TRP A 190 1.29 10.74 10.80
C TRP A 190 1.66 10.29 9.38
N SER A 191 1.97 9.02 9.18
CA SER A 191 2.36 8.48 7.87
C SER A 191 1.19 8.47 6.90
N ASP A 192 0.04 7.91 7.29
CA ASP A 192 -1.17 7.90 6.45
C ASP A 192 -2.43 7.60 7.26
N VAL A 193 -3.54 8.20 6.84
CA VAL A 193 -4.87 7.99 7.44
C VAL A 193 -5.42 6.58 7.23
N LEU A 194 -4.90 5.81 6.27
CA LEU A 194 -5.26 4.41 6.04
C LEU A 194 -4.98 3.51 7.27
N VAL A 195 -4.15 3.95 8.21
CA VAL A 195 -3.92 3.27 9.50
C VAL A 195 -5.09 3.45 10.46
N ALA A 196 -5.95 4.47 10.29
CA ALA A 196 -7.00 4.81 11.23
C ALA A 196 -7.95 3.64 11.59
N PRO A 197 -8.42 2.79 10.66
CA PRO A 197 -9.23 1.61 10.99
C PRO A 197 -8.54 0.68 12.00
N PHE A 198 -7.23 0.47 11.86
CA PHE A 198 -6.44 -0.33 12.80
C PHE A 198 -6.36 0.33 14.17
N VAL A 199 -6.10 1.64 14.23
CA VAL A 199 -6.03 2.40 15.49
C VAL A 199 -7.36 2.34 16.22
N VAL A 200 -8.47 2.65 15.55
CA VAL A 200 -9.80 2.71 16.16
C VAL A 200 -10.24 1.33 16.69
N LEU A 201 -10.11 0.29 15.87
CA LEU A 201 -10.57 -1.04 16.25
C LEU A 201 -9.68 -1.67 17.35
N THR A 202 -8.36 -1.47 17.29
CA THR A 202 -7.46 -1.96 18.33
C THR A 202 -7.61 -1.18 19.64
N ALA A 203 -7.84 0.14 19.61
CA ALA A 203 -8.18 0.95 20.78
C ALA A 203 -9.48 0.45 21.43
N GLY A 204 -10.53 0.20 20.63
CA GLY A 204 -11.77 -0.40 21.11
C GLY A 204 -11.57 -1.76 21.77
N ALA A 205 -10.72 -2.62 21.19
CA ALA A 205 -10.39 -3.91 21.76
C ALA A 205 -9.62 -3.77 23.08
N LEU A 206 -8.67 -2.85 23.20
CA LEU A 206 -7.97 -2.57 24.46
C LEU A 206 -8.91 -2.07 25.54
N ALA A 207 -9.82 -1.16 25.21
CA ALA A 207 -10.84 -0.69 26.14
C ALA A 207 -11.79 -1.83 26.59
N LEU A 208 -12.14 -2.73 25.65
CA LEU A 208 -13.07 -3.82 25.90
C LEU A 208 -12.49 -4.98 26.73
N PHE A 209 -11.22 -5.34 26.47
CA PHE A 209 -10.57 -6.51 27.04
C PHE A 209 -9.51 -6.16 28.08
N CYS A 210 -8.80 -5.05 27.95
CA CYS A 210 -7.67 -4.68 28.79
C CYS A 210 -7.97 -3.50 29.73
N TRP A 211 -9.24 -3.25 30.07
CA TRP A 211 -9.66 -2.12 30.88
C TRP A 211 -8.85 -1.90 32.16
N PRO A 212 -8.49 -2.95 32.97
CA PRO A 212 -7.65 -2.76 34.15
C PRO A 212 -6.26 -2.18 33.86
N THR A 213 -5.68 -2.50 32.69
CA THR A 213 -4.38 -1.98 32.26
C THR A 213 -4.51 -0.59 31.64
N VAL A 214 -5.57 -0.36 30.86
CA VAL A 214 -5.79 0.88 30.11
C VAL A 214 -6.25 2.02 31.01
N ARG A 215 -7.11 1.75 32.00
CA ARG A 215 -7.67 2.80 32.87
C ARG A 215 -6.59 3.64 33.56
N ARG A 216 -6.87 4.93 33.77
CA ARG A 216 -5.99 5.89 34.46
C ARG A 216 -4.63 6.00 33.78
N TRP A 217 -3.54 5.57 34.42
CA TRP A 217 -2.17 5.72 33.96
C TRP A 217 -1.89 5.03 32.62
N GLY A 218 -2.58 3.93 32.33
CA GLY A 218 -2.44 3.25 31.02
C GLY A 218 -2.93 4.14 29.88
N THR A 219 -4.10 4.80 30.03
CA THR A 219 -4.59 5.76 29.03
C THR A 219 -3.65 6.95 28.86
N VAL A 220 -3.19 7.53 29.97
CA VAL A 220 -2.24 8.67 29.92
C VAL A 220 -0.99 8.26 29.16
N LEU A 221 -0.41 7.10 29.46
CA LEU A 221 0.80 6.60 28.79
C LEU A 221 0.56 6.37 27.29
N ALA A 222 -0.55 5.69 26.93
CA ALA A 222 -0.88 5.43 25.53
C ALA A 222 -1.08 6.73 24.74
N LEU A 223 -1.82 7.70 25.30
CA LEU A 223 -2.03 9.01 24.67
C LEU A 223 -0.75 9.84 24.58
N SER A 224 0.09 9.85 25.63
CA SER A 224 1.38 10.55 25.58
C SER A 224 2.29 9.97 24.49
N CYS A 225 2.36 8.64 24.36
CA CYS A 225 3.13 7.99 23.31
C CYS A 225 2.51 8.18 21.91
N LEU A 226 1.17 8.24 21.82
CA LEU A 226 0.50 8.58 20.57
C LEU A 226 0.83 10.01 20.14
N LEU A 227 0.76 10.99 21.05
CA LEU A 227 1.15 12.38 20.78
C LEU A 227 2.65 12.48 20.42
N LEU A 228 3.51 11.69 21.05
CA LEU A 228 4.91 11.59 20.66
C LEU A 228 5.07 11.08 19.24
N GLY A 229 4.33 10.04 18.83
CA GLY A 229 4.31 9.54 17.46
C GLY A 229 3.74 10.55 16.45
N LEU A 230 2.75 11.34 16.86
CA LEU A 230 2.19 12.46 16.07
C LEU A 230 3.05 13.72 16.09
N SER A 231 4.17 13.74 16.83
CA SER A 231 4.98 14.95 16.99
C SER A 231 5.42 15.60 15.66
N PRO A 232 5.74 14.87 14.58
CA PRO A 232 6.03 15.51 13.30
C PRO A 232 4.84 16.34 12.78
N TRP A 233 3.63 15.83 12.88
CA TRP A 233 2.42 16.56 12.48
C TRP A 233 2.17 17.78 13.39
N ILE A 234 2.34 17.62 14.71
CA ILE A 234 2.19 18.71 15.67
C ILE A 234 3.21 19.82 15.41
N ILE A 235 4.46 19.46 15.11
CA ILE A 235 5.52 20.41 14.73
C ILE A 235 5.12 21.16 13.45
N TYR A 236 4.65 20.44 12.44
CA TYR A 236 4.19 21.05 11.18
C TYR A 236 3.08 22.07 11.41
N LEU A 237 2.07 21.75 12.22
CA LEU A 237 0.98 22.69 12.56
C LEU A 237 1.45 23.90 13.38
N ALA A 238 2.51 23.75 14.18
CA ALA A 238 3.09 24.82 14.99
C ALA A 238 4.09 25.70 14.21
N THR A 239 4.58 25.21 13.06
CA THR A 239 5.50 25.97 12.21
C THR A 239 4.68 26.90 11.31
N PRO A 240 5.04 28.21 11.20
CA PRO A 240 4.41 29.09 10.24
C PRO A 240 4.53 28.43 8.86
N ALA A 241 3.40 28.12 8.24
CA ALA A 241 3.38 27.52 6.92
C ALA A 241 4.20 28.41 5.96
N PRO A 242 5.16 27.86 5.19
CA PRO A 242 5.65 28.56 4.02
C PRO A 242 4.41 28.91 3.18
N PRO A 243 4.38 30.07 2.49
CA PRO A 243 3.21 30.44 1.71
C PRO A 243 2.89 29.26 0.78
N ALA A 244 1.81 28.55 1.12
CA ALA A 244 1.39 27.40 0.33
C ALA A 244 1.21 27.90 -1.10
N PRO A 245 1.78 27.25 -2.10
CA PRO A 245 1.48 27.57 -3.48
C PRO A 245 -0.04 27.57 -3.59
N ARG A 246 -0.63 28.74 -3.87
CA ARG A 246 -2.08 28.90 -3.98
C ARG A 246 -2.57 27.91 -5.03
N GLY A 247 -3.17 26.81 -4.63
CA GLY A 247 -3.66 25.77 -5.54
C GLY A 247 -3.51 24.32 -5.06
N LEU A 248 -2.61 24.02 -4.11
CA LEU A 248 -2.39 22.64 -3.66
C LEU A 248 -3.51 22.08 -2.77
N ILE A 249 -4.31 22.93 -2.12
CA ILE A 249 -5.47 22.46 -1.32
C ILE A 249 -6.62 21.95 -2.22
N GLN A 250 -6.63 22.32 -3.50
CA GLN A 250 -7.64 21.85 -4.46
C GLN A 250 -7.23 20.57 -5.24
N SER A 251 -5.98 20.13 -5.17
CA SER A 251 -5.53 18.95 -5.92
C SER A 251 -5.90 17.60 -5.29
N GLY A 252 -6.51 17.58 -4.11
CA GLY A 252 -7.14 16.37 -3.54
C GLY A 252 -8.43 15.92 -4.25
N THR A 253 -8.94 16.74 -5.16
CA THR A 253 -10.15 16.46 -5.95
C THR A 253 -10.08 17.11 -7.34
N VAL A 254 -8.99 16.97 -8.05
CA VAL A 254 -9.04 17.20 -9.49
C VAL A 254 -9.62 15.95 -10.14
N LEU A 255 -10.91 15.75 -9.92
CA LEU A 255 -11.74 15.19 -10.97
C LEU A 255 -11.52 16.07 -12.21
N PRO A 256 -11.25 15.48 -13.40
CA PRO A 256 -11.30 16.26 -14.64
C PRO A 256 -12.72 16.84 -14.70
N THR A 257 -12.85 18.12 -14.38
CA THR A 257 -14.05 18.88 -14.71
C THR A 257 -13.98 19.24 -16.19
N GLY A 258 -13.98 18.20 -17.06
CA GLY A 258 -14.51 18.35 -18.37
C GLY A 258 -16.00 18.66 -18.22
N PRO A 259 -16.62 19.47 -19.08
CA PRO A 259 -18.04 19.68 -19.04
C PRO A 259 -18.71 18.30 -19.11
N ALA A 260 -19.36 17.88 -18.03
CA ALA A 260 -20.16 16.67 -18.00
C ALA A 260 -21.27 16.87 -19.04
N ALA A 261 -21.05 16.35 -20.23
CA ALA A 261 -22.06 16.33 -21.29
C ALA A 261 -23.05 15.20 -21.00
N GLY A 262 -23.78 15.29 -19.88
CA GLY A 262 -24.80 14.31 -19.50
C GLY A 262 -25.46 14.67 -18.17
N PRO A 263 -26.65 14.11 -17.88
CA PRO A 263 -27.28 14.27 -16.57
C PRO A 263 -26.39 13.68 -15.48
N GLU A 264 -26.32 14.34 -14.32
CA GLU A 264 -25.58 13.80 -13.16
C GLU A 264 -26.10 12.40 -12.81
N PRO A 265 -25.21 11.41 -12.57
CA PRO A 265 -25.63 10.07 -12.23
C PRO A 265 -26.43 10.08 -10.92
N SER A 266 -27.47 9.27 -10.86
CA SER A 266 -28.27 9.12 -9.64
C SER A 266 -27.41 8.56 -8.50
N VAL A 267 -27.82 8.79 -7.25
CA VAL A 267 -27.12 8.25 -6.07
C VAL A 267 -26.98 6.72 -6.14
N ILE A 268 -27.99 6.03 -6.71
CA ILE A 268 -27.98 4.57 -6.87
C ILE A 268 -26.93 4.15 -7.92
N GLU A 269 -26.86 4.83 -9.05
CA GLU A 269 -25.86 4.57 -10.10
C GLU A 269 -24.45 4.83 -9.59
N THR A 270 -24.25 5.92 -8.85
CA THR A 270 -22.97 6.23 -8.22
C THR A 270 -22.53 5.11 -7.26
N ALA A 271 -23.42 4.70 -6.35
CA ALA A 271 -23.14 3.62 -5.40
C ALA A 271 -22.92 2.26 -6.11
N ALA A 272 -23.66 1.98 -7.17
CA ALA A 272 -23.46 0.78 -7.97
C ALA A 272 -22.08 0.79 -8.66
N ASN A 273 -21.70 1.89 -9.30
CA ASN A 273 -20.41 2.03 -9.96
C ASN A 273 -19.25 1.93 -8.96
N GLN A 274 -19.36 2.54 -7.79
CA GLN A 274 -18.39 2.41 -6.70
C GLN A 274 -18.22 0.96 -6.25
N PHE A 275 -19.32 0.26 -6.02
CA PHE A 275 -19.29 -1.14 -5.63
C PHE A 275 -18.71 -2.05 -6.73
N LEU A 276 -19.14 -1.86 -7.98
CA LEU A 276 -18.64 -2.64 -9.12
C LEU A 276 -17.14 -2.39 -9.37
N GLY A 277 -16.68 -1.14 -9.33
CA GLY A 277 -15.25 -0.82 -9.47
C GLY A 277 -14.41 -1.49 -8.38
N MET A 278 -14.85 -1.44 -7.12
CA MET A 278 -14.17 -2.14 -6.02
C MET A 278 -14.21 -3.66 -6.21
N ALA A 279 -15.38 -4.25 -6.44
CA ALA A 279 -15.58 -5.69 -6.42
C ALA A 279 -15.06 -6.42 -7.67
N LEU A 280 -15.12 -5.78 -8.86
CA LEU A 280 -14.75 -6.39 -10.13
C LEU A 280 -13.35 -6.00 -10.60
N ILE A 281 -12.83 -4.86 -10.14
CA ILE A 281 -11.54 -4.36 -10.60
C ILE A 281 -10.52 -4.34 -9.45
N SER A 282 -10.71 -3.50 -8.42
CA SER A 282 -9.68 -3.28 -7.40
C SER A 282 -9.37 -4.53 -6.59
N LEU A 283 -10.38 -5.19 -6.02
CA LEU A 283 -10.20 -6.37 -5.19
C LEU A 283 -9.62 -7.56 -5.96
N PRO A 284 -10.07 -7.89 -7.19
CA PRO A 284 -9.45 -8.92 -8.03
C PRO A 284 -8.00 -8.59 -8.42
N ASN A 285 -7.68 -7.33 -8.72
CA ASN A 285 -6.33 -6.90 -9.08
C ASN A 285 -5.33 -7.20 -7.96
N ASP A 286 -5.62 -6.77 -6.75
CA ASP A 286 -4.73 -6.94 -5.60
C ASP A 286 -4.64 -8.38 -5.09
N THR A 287 -5.52 -9.28 -5.53
CA THR A 287 -5.59 -10.64 -5.03
C THR A 287 -5.25 -11.73 -6.07
N GLY A 288 -4.78 -11.33 -7.26
CA GLY A 288 -4.17 -12.21 -8.26
C GLY A 288 -5.10 -12.70 -9.37
N ALA A 289 -6.31 -12.14 -9.51
CA ALA A 289 -7.19 -12.50 -10.62
C ALA A 289 -6.70 -11.94 -11.97
N THR A 290 -5.93 -10.85 -11.98
CA THR A 290 -5.34 -10.23 -13.18
C THR A 290 -4.52 -11.20 -14.00
N THR A 291 -3.70 -12.01 -13.35
CA THR A 291 -2.84 -12.98 -14.04
C THR A 291 -3.64 -14.10 -14.73
N LEU A 292 -4.79 -14.46 -14.16
CA LEU A 292 -5.66 -15.50 -14.70
C LEU A 292 -6.56 -14.98 -15.81
N CYS A 293 -6.94 -13.71 -15.75
CA CYS A 293 -7.77 -13.04 -16.75
C CYS A 293 -7.33 -11.58 -16.93
N PRO A 294 -6.26 -11.34 -17.71
CA PRO A 294 -5.69 -10.01 -17.89
C PRO A 294 -6.61 -9.13 -18.74
N LEU A 295 -6.86 -7.92 -18.25
CA LEU A 295 -7.54 -6.85 -18.95
C LEU A 295 -6.71 -5.57 -18.82
N THR A 296 -6.61 -4.81 -19.88
CA THR A 296 -6.06 -3.45 -19.81
C THR A 296 -7.01 -2.55 -19.02
N PRO A 297 -6.53 -1.44 -18.44
CA PRO A 297 -7.41 -0.50 -17.74
C PRO A 297 -8.61 -0.05 -18.55
N SER A 298 -8.43 0.23 -19.85
CA SER A 298 -9.50 0.66 -20.76
C SER A 298 -10.47 -0.45 -21.13
N GLU A 299 -10.06 -1.73 -21.12
CA GLU A 299 -10.95 -2.88 -21.28
C GLU A 299 -11.72 -3.20 -19.99
N ALA A 300 -11.10 -2.95 -18.84
CA ALA A 300 -11.66 -3.26 -17.55
C ALA A 300 -12.70 -2.22 -17.09
N TRP A 301 -12.52 -0.94 -17.46
CA TRP A 301 -13.34 0.16 -17.00
C TRP A 301 -13.30 1.37 -17.95
N PRO A 302 -14.36 2.11 -18.17
CA PRO A 302 -15.71 1.97 -17.60
C PRO A 302 -16.49 0.76 -18.16
N GLN A 303 -17.70 0.54 -17.66
CA GLN A 303 -18.53 -0.62 -18.05
C GLN A 303 -18.88 -0.67 -19.54
N ASP A 304 -18.96 0.48 -20.19
CA ASP A 304 -19.24 0.60 -21.64
C ASP A 304 -18.15 -0.09 -22.50
N SER A 305 -16.96 -0.37 -21.93
CA SER A 305 -15.89 -1.13 -22.59
C SER A 305 -16.17 -2.64 -22.68
N TRP A 306 -17.17 -3.17 -21.94
CA TRP A 306 -17.44 -4.62 -21.87
C TRP A 306 -18.22 -5.13 -23.11
N THR A 307 -17.68 -4.89 -24.26
CA THR A 307 -18.33 -5.14 -25.54
C THR A 307 -18.01 -6.49 -26.18
N THR A 308 -16.85 -7.06 -25.87
CA THR A 308 -16.40 -8.32 -26.46
C THR A 308 -16.66 -9.53 -25.56
N PRO A 309 -16.95 -10.72 -26.11
CA PRO A 309 -17.14 -11.95 -25.32
C PRO A 309 -15.98 -12.24 -24.36
N ARG A 310 -14.72 -12.03 -24.80
CA ARG A 310 -13.52 -12.20 -23.96
C ARG A 310 -13.55 -11.31 -22.73
N ILE A 311 -13.87 -10.03 -22.91
CA ILE A 311 -13.94 -9.07 -21.78
C ILE A 311 -15.06 -9.48 -20.83
N GLN A 312 -16.24 -9.84 -21.35
CA GLN A 312 -17.39 -10.28 -20.54
C GLN A 312 -17.07 -11.55 -19.72
N GLU A 313 -16.38 -12.53 -20.31
CA GLU A 313 -15.92 -13.72 -19.60
C GLU A 313 -14.95 -13.37 -18.48
N CYS A 314 -13.98 -12.47 -18.74
CA CYS A 314 -13.04 -11.98 -17.74
C CYS A 314 -13.74 -11.22 -16.60
N ILE A 315 -14.67 -10.33 -16.91
CA ILE A 315 -15.46 -9.62 -15.90
C ILE A 315 -16.32 -10.60 -15.10
N GLY A 316 -16.93 -11.61 -15.74
CA GLY A 316 -17.65 -12.69 -15.05
C GLY A 316 -16.75 -13.47 -14.09
N PHE A 317 -15.54 -13.84 -14.52
CA PHE A 317 -14.54 -14.49 -13.66
C PHE A 317 -14.16 -13.60 -12.46
N ARG A 318 -13.88 -12.31 -12.69
CA ARG A 318 -13.55 -11.34 -11.65
C ARG A 318 -14.70 -11.12 -10.66
N ALA A 319 -15.95 -11.17 -11.14
CA ALA A 319 -17.15 -11.09 -10.28
C ALA A 319 -17.23 -12.30 -9.32
N VAL A 320 -16.97 -13.51 -9.84
CA VAL A 320 -16.92 -14.72 -9.00
C VAL A 320 -15.77 -14.64 -8.00
N TRP A 321 -14.58 -14.19 -8.42
CA TRP A 321 -13.41 -14.06 -7.58
C TRP A 321 -13.63 -13.03 -6.46
N GLY A 322 -13.98 -11.80 -6.80
CA GLY A 322 -14.22 -10.73 -5.83
C GLY A 322 -15.40 -11.03 -4.90
N GLY A 323 -16.50 -11.56 -5.45
CA GLY A 323 -17.66 -11.99 -4.68
C GLY A 323 -17.33 -13.12 -3.70
N ALA A 324 -16.56 -14.12 -4.11
CA ALA A 324 -16.11 -15.19 -3.23
C ALA A 324 -15.24 -14.67 -2.08
N LEU A 325 -14.30 -13.76 -2.35
CA LEU A 325 -13.45 -13.15 -1.32
C LEU A 325 -14.28 -12.33 -0.33
N LEU A 326 -15.22 -11.51 -0.80
CA LEU A 326 -16.11 -10.74 0.08
C LEU A 326 -16.97 -11.66 0.95
N CYS A 327 -17.52 -12.75 0.38
CA CYS A 327 -18.28 -13.74 1.14
C CYS A 327 -17.42 -14.44 2.20
N LEU A 328 -16.17 -14.83 1.86
CA LEU A 328 -15.25 -15.45 2.79
C LEU A 328 -14.81 -14.50 3.90
N LEU A 329 -14.58 -13.23 3.59
CA LEU A 329 -14.26 -12.19 4.56
C LEU A 329 -15.44 -11.98 5.53
N ALA A 330 -16.66 -11.87 5.01
CA ALA A 330 -17.88 -11.76 5.82
C ALA A 330 -18.08 -12.99 6.70
N LEU A 331 -17.88 -14.19 6.15
CA LEU A 331 -17.97 -15.43 6.91
C LEU A 331 -16.93 -15.46 8.04
N GLY A 332 -15.67 -15.12 7.76
CA GLY A 332 -14.62 -15.03 8.76
C GLY A 332 -14.98 -14.05 9.89
N LEU A 333 -15.46 -12.86 9.54
CA LEU A 333 -15.93 -11.87 10.51
C LEU A 333 -17.08 -12.38 11.39
N ILE A 334 -18.07 -13.05 10.81
CA ILE A 334 -19.20 -13.64 11.55
C ILE A 334 -18.70 -14.73 12.52
N LEU A 335 -17.83 -15.62 12.05
CA LEU A 335 -17.30 -16.71 12.87
C LEU A 335 -16.48 -16.18 14.04
N GLU A 336 -15.57 -15.22 13.80
CA GLU A 336 -14.75 -14.65 14.86
C GLU A 336 -15.55 -13.78 15.83
N THR A 337 -16.55 -13.03 15.35
CA THR A 337 -17.47 -12.28 16.23
C THR A 337 -18.18 -13.21 17.20
N ARG A 338 -18.74 -14.32 16.69
CA ARG A 338 -19.39 -15.34 17.54
C ARG A 338 -18.40 -15.97 18.52
N GLY A 339 -17.17 -16.25 18.05
CA GLY A 339 -16.09 -16.76 18.88
C GLY A 339 -15.74 -15.81 20.03
N VAL A 340 -15.49 -14.55 19.72
CA VAL A 340 -15.17 -13.50 20.71
C VAL A 340 -16.29 -13.33 21.72
N LEU A 341 -17.54 -13.22 21.28
CA LEU A 341 -18.69 -13.04 22.19
C LEU A 341 -18.86 -14.23 23.14
N ARG A 342 -18.72 -15.47 22.65
CA ARG A 342 -18.81 -16.68 23.45
C ARG A 342 -17.66 -16.75 24.46
N LEU A 343 -16.41 -16.64 24.00
CA LEU A 343 -15.22 -16.79 24.82
C LEU A 343 -15.09 -15.67 25.86
N ARG A 344 -15.54 -14.45 25.55
CA ARG A 344 -15.57 -13.33 26.50
C ARG A 344 -16.47 -13.63 27.71
N ARG A 345 -17.64 -14.24 27.50
CA ARG A 345 -18.53 -14.65 28.60
C ARG A 345 -17.87 -15.66 29.51
N HIS A 346 -17.24 -16.70 28.95
CA HIS A 346 -16.53 -17.73 29.69
C HIS A 346 -15.29 -17.16 30.42
N ALA A 347 -14.47 -16.36 29.78
CA ALA A 347 -13.29 -15.77 30.39
C ALA A 347 -13.61 -14.86 31.58
N ARG A 348 -14.74 -14.14 31.57
CA ARG A 348 -15.22 -13.32 32.69
C ARG A 348 -15.79 -14.15 33.86
N ALA A 349 -16.36 -15.30 33.57
CA ALA A 349 -16.90 -16.21 34.58
C ALA A 349 -15.83 -17.09 35.29
N GLY A 350 -14.54 -16.73 35.18
CA GLY A 350 -13.45 -17.48 35.78
C GLY A 350 -12.82 -18.53 34.86
N GLY A 351 -12.93 -18.33 33.56
CA GLY A 351 -12.45 -19.26 32.53
C GLY A 351 -10.99 -19.68 32.67
N SER A 352 -10.68 -20.86 32.13
CA SER A 352 -9.36 -21.48 32.13
C SER A 352 -8.33 -20.65 31.35
N THR A 353 -7.04 -20.89 31.61
CA THR A 353 -5.93 -20.27 30.86
C THR A 353 -6.05 -20.50 29.34
N GLN A 354 -6.56 -21.69 28.94
CA GLN A 354 -6.78 -22.02 27.55
C GLN A 354 -7.89 -21.15 26.93
N GLU A 355 -9.05 -20.99 27.58
CA GLU A 355 -10.14 -20.16 27.07
C GLU A 355 -9.74 -18.69 26.95
N ARG A 356 -8.87 -18.19 27.83
CA ARG A 356 -8.29 -16.85 27.74
C ARG A 356 -7.34 -16.71 26.55
N ALA A 357 -6.55 -17.74 26.26
CA ALA A 357 -5.69 -17.79 25.08
C ALA A 357 -6.51 -17.85 23.80
N ASP A 358 -7.58 -18.66 23.76
CA ASP A 358 -8.49 -18.78 22.63
C ASP A 358 -9.24 -17.47 22.37
N LEU A 359 -9.62 -16.73 23.43
CA LEU A 359 -10.20 -15.39 23.31
C LEU A 359 -9.24 -14.41 22.62
N ALA A 360 -7.96 -14.40 23.04
CA ALA A 360 -6.96 -13.52 22.44
C ALA A 360 -6.72 -13.86 20.97
N GLN A 361 -6.70 -15.16 20.63
CA GLN A 361 -6.57 -15.61 19.23
C GLN A 361 -7.76 -15.19 18.37
N SER A 362 -8.99 -15.43 18.86
CA SER A 362 -10.20 -15.05 18.13
C SER A 362 -10.33 -13.52 18.00
N ALA A 363 -10.00 -12.76 19.06
CA ALA A 363 -9.97 -11.29 19.00
C ALA A 363 -8.92 -10.79 17.98
N GLY A 364 -7.73 -11.39 17.96
CA GLY A 364 -6.69 -11.06 16.97
C GLY A 364 -7.15 -11.32 15.55
N ARG A 365 -7.73 -12.49 15.26
CA ARG A 365 -8.29 -12.82 13.93
C ARG A 365 -9.44 -11.88 13.55
N PHE A 366 -10.34 -11.60 14.49
CA PHE A 366 -11.40 -10.60 14.27
C PHE A 366 -10.84 -9.25 13.86
N LEU A 367 -9.88 -8.71 14.60
CA LEU A 367 -9.29 -7.40 14.33
C LEU A 367 -8.52 -7.37 12.99
N GLY A 368 -7.77 -8.43 12.69
CA GLY A 368 -7.03 -8.54 11.44
C GLY A 368 -7.91 -8.74 10.20
N LEU A 369 -9.19 -9.07 10.36
CA LEU A 369 -10.20 -9.07 9.29
C LEU A 369 -11.01 -7.77 9.30
N ALA A 370 -11.38 -7.26 10.48
CA ALA A 370 -12.28 -6.11 10.60
C ALA A 370 -11.64 -4.81 10.13
N ALA A 371 -10.34 -4.57 10.41
CA ALA A 371 -9.68 -3.34 10.00
C ALA A 371 -9.58 -3.24 8.46
N PRO A 372 -9.10 -4.26 7.71
CA PRO A 372 -9.17 -4.26 6.26
C PRO A 372 -10.60 -4.19 5.70
N ALA A 373 -11.58 -4.85 6.34
CA ALA A 373 -12.97 -4.76 5.90
C ALA A 373 -13.53 -3.33 6.02
N VAL A 374 -13.17 -2.60 7.07
CA VAL A 374 -13.50 -1.17 7.20
C VAL A 374 -12.80 -0.36 6.11
N THR A 375 -11.53 -0.64 5.81
CA THR A 375 -10.81 0.02 4.70
C THR A 375 -11.50 -0.24 3.36
N ILE A 376 -11.89 -1.49 3.05
CA ILE A 376 -12.65 -1.83 1.84
C ILE A 376 -13.97 -1.04 1.80
N ALA A 377 -14.70 -0.97 2.92
CA ALA A 377 -15.98 -0.24 2.97
C ALA A 377 -15.77 1.27 2.74
N LEU A 378 -14.78 1.89 3.37
CA LEU A 378 -14.44 3.31 3.19
C LEU A 378 -14.01 3.59 1.74
N TYR A 379 -13.18 2.73 1.16
CA TYR A 379 -12.79 2.82 -0.24
C TYR A 379 -13.99 2.71 -1.18
N THR A 380 -14.87 1.74 -0.95
CA THR A 380 -16.10 1.56 -1.75
C THR A 380 -16.99 2.80 -1.72
N LEU A 381 -17.06 3.48 -0.57
CA LEU A 381 -17.87 4.71 -0.42
C LEU A 381 -17.17 5.96 -0.99
N SER A 382 -15.93 5.86 -1.44
CA SER A 382 -15.20 6.97 -2.05
C SER A 382 -15.44 7.02 -3.57
N SER A 383 -15.32 8.22 -4.18
CA SER A 383 -15.36 8.38 -5.63
C SER A 383 -14.22 7.66 -6.36
N ALA A 384 -13.12 7.38 -5.67
CA ALA A 384 -11.93 6.74 -6.22
C ALA A 384 -12.23 5.34 -6.80
N SER A 385 -13.12 4.57 -6.14
CA SER A 385 -13.52 3.23 -6.57
C SER A 385 -14.33 3.19 -7.88
N ALA A 386 -14.97 4.31 -8.26
CA ALA A 386 -15.69 4.44 -9.53
C ALA A 386 -14.86 5.15 -10.60
N PHE A 387 -13.99 6.08 -10.20
CA PHE A 387 -13.26 6.93 -11.15
C PHE A 387 -12.11 6.18 -11.86
N ALA A 388 -11.20 5.57 -11.10
CA ALA A 388 -10.07 4.81 -11.63
C ALA A 388 -9.73 3.64 -10.69
N PRO A 389 -10.59 2.60 -10.66
CA PRO A 389 -10.50 1.52 -9.68
C PRO A 389 -9.18 0.73 -9.76
N TRP A 390 -8.49 0.72 -10.92
CA TRP A 390 -7.16 0.09 -11.05
C TRP A 390 -6.06 0.92 -10.37
N ILE A 391 -6.07 2.25 -10.49
CA ILE A 391 -5.05 3.13 -9.87
C ILE A 391 -5.24 3.15 -8.35
N TYR A 392 -6.49 3.32 -7.91
CA TYR A 392 -6.83 3.46 -6.49
C TYR A 392 -6.98 2.13 -5.75
N ALA A 393 -6.78 0.98 -6.43
CA ALA A 393 -6.65 -0.33 -5.80
C ALA A 393 -5.59 -0.32 -4.67
N ARG A 394 -4.56 0.49 -4.81
CA ARG A 394 -3.51 0.70 -3.79
C ARG A 394 -4.05 1.02 -2.38
N TYR A 395 -5.24 1.61 -2.26
CA TYR A 395 -5.87 1.83 -0.95
C TYR A 395 -6.29 0.53 -0.26
N LEU A 396 -6.36 -0.58 -0.99
CA LEU A 396 -6.63 -1.91 -0.46
C LEU A 396 -5.37 -2.67 -0.02
N ILE A 397 -4.22 -1.99 0.12
CA ILE A 397 -2.94 -2.60 0.54
C ILE A 397 -3.08 -3.45 1.81
N SER A 398 -4.02 -3.11 2.70
CA SER A 398 -4.34 -3.85 3.92
C SER A 398 -4.83 -5.30 3.68
N LEU A 399 -5.15 -5.68 2.41
CA LEU A 399 -5.41 -7.07 2.01
C LEU A 399 -4.20 -7.97 2.29
N SER A 400 -2.97 -7.43 2.28
CA SER A 400 -1.78 -8.15 2.72
C SER A 400 -1.86 -8.63 4.19
N ILE A 401 -2.66 -7.97 5.04
CA ILE A 401 -2.95 -8.43 6.41
C ILE A 401 -4.19 -9.33 6.42
N ALA A 402 -5.21 -8.99 5.62
CA ALA A 402 -6.47 -9.71 5.61
C ALA A 402 -6.34 -11.16 5.11
N LEU A 403 -5.63 -11.39 4.00
CA LEU A 403 -5.54 -12.72 3.38
C LEU A 403 -4.91 -13.78 4.30
N PRO A 404 -3.72 -13.57 4.89
CA PRO A 404 -3.16 -14.52 5.86
C PRO A 404 -4.05 -14.71 7.10
N THR A 405 -4.72 -13.64 7.56
CA THR A 405 -5.63 -13.70 8.71
C THR A 405 -6.90 -14.47 8.38
N LEU A 406 -7.43 -14.34 7.16
CA LEU A 406 -8.58 -15.10 6.69
C LEU A 406 -8.29 -16.60 6.68
N LEU A 407 -7.14 -17.02 6.14
CA LEU A 407 -6.71 -18.42 6.17
C LEU A 407 -6.56 -18.93 7.60
N ALA A 408 -5.98 -18.12 8.50
CA ALA A 408 -5.86 -18.47 9.92
C ALA A 408 -7.24 -18.64 10.58
N SER A 409 -8.21 -17.78 10.26
CA SER A 409 -9.59 -17.86 10.78
C SER A 409 -10.31 -19.10 10.26
N LEU A 410 -10.31 -19.34 8.97
CA LEU A 410 -10.95 -20.51 8.38
C LEU A 410 -10.37 -21.82 8.97
N TRP A 411 -9.04 -21.92 9.05
CA TRP A 411 -8.39 -23.08 9.65
C TRP A 411 -8.76 -23.29 11.11
N ALA A 412 -8.81 -22.23 11.93
CA ALA A 412 -9.15 -22.34 13.34
C ALA A 412 -10.54 -22.95 13.57
N HIS A 413 -11.53 -22.57 12.75
CA HIS A 413 -12.90 -23.07 12.87
C HIS A 413 -13.08 -24.49 12.31
N MET A 414 -12.24 -24.90 11.37
CA MET A 414 -12.25 -26.23 10.80
C MET A 414 -11.50 -27.27 11.64
N GLY A 415 -10.56 -26.79 12.51
CA GLY A 415 -9.70 -27.63 13.35
C GLY A 415 -10.21 -27.89 14.78
N SER A 416 -11.15 -27.10 15.27
CA SER A 416 -11.50 -27.05 16.71
C SER A 416 -12.26 -28.25 17.27
N SER A 417 -12.59 -29.26 16.48
CA SER A 417 -13.32 -30.45 16.96
C SER A 417 -12.46 -31.52 17.65
N ALA A 418 -11.15 -31.30 17.83
CA ALA A 418 -10.23 -32.33 18.33
C ALA A 418 -9.79 -32.17 19.80
N ALA A 419 -10.14 -31.08 20.49
CA ALA A 419 -9.58 -30.76 21.84
C ALA A 419 -10.60 -30.63 22.98
N GLY A 420 -11.84 -31.02 22.80
CA GLY A 420 -12.87 -30.95 23.85
C GLY A 420 -13.15 -32.30 24.49
N ASN A 421 -12.50 -32.60 25.62
CA ASN A 421 -12.82 -33.72 26.51
C ASN A 421 -14.10 -33.43 27.32
N THR A 422 -15.27 -33.67 26.72
CA THR A 422 -16.47 -33.94 27.51
C THR A 422 -17.29 -35.03 26.82
N ALA A 423 -17.78 -35.99 27.59
CA ALA A 423 -18.49 -37.21 27.16
C ALA A 423 -19.77 -36.95 26.31
N GLN A 424 -20.20 -35.70 26.19
CA GLN A 424 -21.38 -35.28 25.44
C GLN A 424 -21.10 -34.94 23.95
N GLN A 425 -19.81 -34.75 23.60
CA GLN A 425 -19.39 -34.44 22.21
C GLN A 425 -19.16 -35.70 21.35
N SER A 426 -19.20 -36.91 21.95
CA SER A 426 -18.95 -38.16 21.23
C SER A 426 -20.04 -38.54 20.21
N ARG A 427 -21.23 -37.95 20.25
CA ARG A 427 -22.35 -38.23 19.34
C ARG A 427 -22.26 -37.55 17.96
N TRP A 428 -21.40 -36.52 17.81
CA TRP A 428 -21.24 -35.77 16.53
C TRP A 428 -19.99 -36.18 15.73
N ARG A 429 -19.29 -37.27 16.15
CA ARG A 429 -18.03 -37.72 15.55
C ARG A 429 -18.17 -38.45 14.19
N LEU A 430 -19.35 -38.59 13.64
CA LEU A 430 -19.60 -39.44 12.47
C LEU A 430 -20.05 -38.72 11.20
N THR A 431 -19.96 -37.39 11.13
CA THR A 431 -20.29 -36.67 9.89
C THR A 431 -19.02 -36.29 9.13
N GLY A 432 -18.88 -36.78 7.90
CA GLY A 432 -17.77 -36.51 6.97
C GLY A 432 -17.57 -35.06 6.57
N THR A 433 -18.20 -34.10 7.28
CA THR A 433 -18.15 -32.66 7.00
C THR A 433 -16.82 -31.98 7.43
N HIS A 434 -16.10 -32.53 8.40
CA HIS A 434 -14.84 -31.92 8.89
C HIS A 434 -13.68 -32.05 7.91
N TRP A 435 -13.61 -33.15 7.17
CA TRP A 435 -12.56 -33.33 6.16
C TRP A 435 -12.82 -32.43 4.94
N LEU A 436 -14.09 -32.24 4.53
CA LEU A 436 -14.47 -31.33 3.45
C LEU A 436 -14.10 -29.89 3.78
N ALA A 437 -14.36 -29.45 5.01
CA ALA A 437 -14.02 -28.12 5.45
C ALA A 437 -12.48 -27.89 5.45
N ARG A 438 -11.70 -28.87 5.97
CA ARG A 438 -10.23 -28.79 5.91
C ARG A 438 -9.70 -28.81 4.49
N ALA A 439 -10.26 -29.68 3.64
CA ALA A 439 -9.94 -29.71 2.22
C ALA A 439 -10.22 -28.34 1.56
N GLY A 440 -11.37 -27.73 1.89
CA GLY A 440 -11.72 -26.37 1.40
C GLY A 440 -10.70 -25.31 1.80
N ALA A 441 -10.23 -25.28 3.05
CA ALA A 441 -9.20 -24.31 3.48
C ALA A 441 -7.85 -24.55 2.80
N LEU A 442 -7.46 -25.83 2.64
CA LEU A 442 -6.23 -26.19 1.93
C LEU A 442 -6.33 -25.82 0.45
N SER A 443 -7.49 -26.09 -0.20
CA SER A 443 -7.73 -25.74 -1.60
C SER A 443 -7.70 -24.23 -1.81
N LEU A 444 -8.36 -23.45 -0.94
CA LEU A 444 -8.31 -22.00 -1.00
C LEU A 444 -6.88 -21.48 -0.83
N SER A 445 -6.12 -22.01 0.14
CA SER A 445 -4.72 -21.64 0.32
C SER A 445 -3.87 -21.96 -0.90
N ALA A 446 -4.09 -23.14 -1.51
CA ALA A 446 -3.39 -23.53 -2.73
C ALA A 446 -3.77 -22.63 -3.93
N ILE A 447 -5.06 -22.33 -4.09
CA ILE A 447 -5.53 -21.43 -5.16
C ILE A 447 -4.90 -20.05 -5.03
N LEU A 448 -4.90 -19.46 -3.83
CA LEU A 448 -4.28 -18.16 -3.58
C LEU A 448 -2.76 -18.20 -3.81
N LEU A 449 -2.07 -19.21 -3.28
CA LEU A 449 -0.63 -19.36 -3.50
C LEU A 449 -0.28 -19.51 -4.98
N VAL A 450 -1.06 -20.29 -5.73
CA VAL A 450 -0.85 -20.46 -7.17
C VAL A 450 -1.14 -19.15 -7.92
N ALA A 451 -2.24 -18.48 -7.62
CA ALA A 451 -2.58 -17.21 -8.27
C ALA A 451 -1.49 -16.13 -8.02
N LEU A 452 -1.02 -15.98 -6.77
CA LEU A 452 0.04 -15.04 -6.43
C LEU A 452 1.40 -15.45 -7.01
N ALA A 453 1.70 -16.76 -7.07
CA ALA A 453 2.92 -17.26 -7.73
C ALA A 453 2.89 -16.97 -9.25
N LEU A 454 1.75 -17.19 -9.90
CA LEU A 454 1.57 -16.83 -11.31
C LEU A 454 1.69 -15.31 -11.50
N GLY A 455 1.14 -14.50 -10.59
CA GLY A 455 1.32 -13.04 -10.58
C GLY A 455 2.78 -12.66 -10.53
N THR A 456 3.52 -13.19 -9.56
CA THR A 456 4.97 -12.96 -9.44
C THR A 456 5.72 -13.36 -10.71
N VAL A 457 5.42 -14.53 -11.30
CA VAL A 457 6.03 -14.98 -12.56
C VAL A 457 5.63 -14.05 -13.73
N GLY A 458 4.37 -13.60 -13.77
CA GLY A 458 3.89 -12.64 -14.75
C GLY A 458 4.66 -11.33 -14.71
N THR A 459 4.89 -10.80 -13.52
CA THR A 459 5.70 -9.60 -13.28
C THR A 459 7.14 -9.77 -13.82
N TYR A 460 7.77 -10.93 -13.56
CA TYR A 460 9.10 -11.21 -14.11
C TYR A 460 9.12 -11.30 -15.65
N ARG A 461 8.03 -11.71 -16.28
CA ARG A 461 7.92 -11.74 -17.76
C ARG A 461 7.70 -10.36 -18.37
N ALA A 462 7.18 -9.41 -17.61
CA ALA A 462 7.00 -8.03 -18.06
C ALA A 462 8.29 -7.18 -17.97
N ILE A 463 9.40 -7.73 -17.46
CA ILE A 463 10.66 -7.01 -17.30
C ILE A 463 11.19 -6.48 -18.63
N ASP A 464 11.19 -7.26 -19.70
CA ASP A 464 11.75 -6.85 -21.00
C ASP A 464 11.03 -5.61 -21.55
N GLU A 465 9.70 -5.56 -21.43
CA GLU A 465 8.90 -4.41 -21.83
C GLU A 465 9.22 -3.18 -20.96
N GLN A 466 9.34 -3.38 -19.64
CA GLN A 466 9.70 -2.31 -18.71
C GLN A 466 11.11 -1.77 -18.98
N GLN A 467 12.07 -2.63 -19.29
CA GLN A 467 13.43 -2.21 -19.64
C GLN A 467 13.46 -1.38 -20.91
N ALA A 468 12.66 -1.74 -21.94
CA ALA A 468 12.52 -0.94 -23.14
C ALA A 468 11.98 0.48 -22.83
N GLN A 469 10.97 0.58 -21.96
CA GLN A 469 10.44 1.89 -21.51
C GLN A 469 11.47 2.69 -20.72
N ASN A 470 12.23 2.03 -19.82
CA ASN A 470 13.29 2.68 -19.04
C ASN A 470 14.43 3.19 -19.97
N GLN A 471 14.75 2.46 -21.04
CA GLN A 471 15.74 2.92 -22.02
C GLN A 471 15.29 4.22 -22.70
N VAL A 472 14.04 4.31 -23.14
CA VAL A 472 13.49 5.55 -23.74
C VAL A 472 13.59 6.73 -22.76
N ARG A 473 13.31 6.52 -21.47
CA ARG A 473 13.47 7.56 -20.45
C ARG A 473 14.94 7.98 -20.30
N ALA A 474 15.85 7.03 -20.27
CA ALA A 474 17.29 7.29 -20.19
C ALA A 474 17.78 8.07 -21.42
N ASP A 475 17.30 7.74 -22.62
CA ASP A 475 17.68 8.41 -23.87
C ASP A 475 17.15 9.85 -23.90
N LEU A 476 15.93 10.11 -23.37
CA LEU A 476 15.42 11.47 -23.19
C LEU A 476 16.31 12.29 -22.25
N VAL A 477 16.65 11.75 -21.07
CA VAL A 477 17.52 12.44 -20.09
C VAL A 477 18.92 12.69 -20.67
N ALA A 478 19.46 11.70 -21.38
CA ALA A 478 20.75 11.83 -22.06
C ALA A 478 20.72 12.94 -23.14
N TYR A 479 19.68 12.96 -23.96
CA TYR A 479 19.48 14.01 -24.96
C TYR A 479 19.44 15.40 -24.33
N LEU A 480 18.60 15.60 -23.30
CA LEU A 480 18.47 16.89 -22.63
C LEU A 480 19.79 17.36 -22.03
N THR A 481 20.51 16.46 -21.36
CA THR A 481 21.79 16.77 -20.72
C THR A 481 22.90 17.07 -21.73
N GLN A 482 23.01 16.29 -22.82
CA GLN A 482 24.03 16.47 -23.85
C GLN A 482 23.85 17.75 -24.66
N HIS A 483 22.61 18.17 -24.89
CA HIS A 483 22.29 19.41 -25.61
C HIS A 483 22.18 20.63 -24.71
N GLY A 484 22.44 20.50 -23.41
CA GLY A 484 22.44 21.64 -22.48
C GLY A 484 21.04 22.16 -22.12
N HIS A 485 20.00 21.37 -22.33
CA HIS A 485 18.62 21.73 -21.93
C HIS A 485 18.44 21.53 -20.43
N THR A 486 18.98 22.45 -19.63
CA THR A 486 18.98 22.36 -18.15
C THR A 486 17.69 22.87 -17.52
N ARG A 487 16.86 23.59 -18.26
CA ARG A 487 15.56 24.11 -17.82
C ARG A 487 14.54 23.79 -18.90
N VAL A 488 13.54 22.96 -18.52
CA VAL A 488 12.52 22.49 -19.48
C VAL A 488 11.13 22.67 -18.90
N TYR A 489 10.13 22.77 -19.75
CA TYR A 489 8.73 22.74 -19.37
C TYR A 489 8.11 21.43 -19.83
N THR A 490 7.35 20.78 -18.95
CA THR A 490 6.71 19.51 -19.27
C THR A 490 5.44 19.31 -18.42
N GLU A 491 4.76 18.20 -18.63
CA GLU A 491 3.63 17.81 -17.80
C GLU A 491 4.11 17.10 -16.49
N PHE A 492 3.19 16.91 -15.55
CA PHE A 492 3.49 16.43 -14.22
C PHE A 492 4.17 15.06 -14.19
N TRP A 493 3.68 14.09 -14.98
CA TRP A 493 4.16 12.71 -14.91
C TRP A 493 5.56 12.52 -15.51
N THR A 494 6.01 13.44 -16.36
CA THR A 494 7.37 13.44 -16.91
C THR A 494 8.35 14.23 -16.05
N CYS A 495 7.92 15.28 -15.36
CA CYS A 495 8.81 16.24 -14.73
C CYS A 495 9.75 15.60 -13.67
N TYR A 496 9.21 14.98 -12.64
CA TYR A 496 10.02 14.63 -11.46
C TYR A 496 10.99 13.50 -11.71
N TRP A 497 10.66 12.52 -12.57
CA TRP A 497 11.63 11.49 -12.91
C TRP A 497 12.76 12.03 -13.82
N VAL A 498 12.50 13.03 -14.68
CA VAL A 498 13.56 13.74 -15.42
C VAL A 498 14.51 14.45 -14.44
N ILE A 499 13.98 15.15 -13.43
CA ILE A 499 14.81 15.80 -12.40
C ILE A 499 15.65 14.76 -11.66
N PHE A 500 15.05 13.68 -11.18
CA PHE A 500 15.73 12.65 -10.37
C PHE A 500 16.78 11.91 -11.18
N GLN A 501 16.44 11.41 -12.37
CA GLN A 501 17.37 10.67 -13.25
C GLN A 501 18.50 11.52 -13.80
N SER A 502 18.26 12.82 -14.02
CA SER A 502 19.33 13.74 -14.42
C SER A 502 20.22 14.17 -13.27
N ASP A 503 20.01 13.66 -12.06
CA ASP A 503 20.70 14.11 -10.83
C ASP A 503 20.54 15.62 -10.59
N GLU A 504 19.33 16.17 -10.87
CA GLU A 504 18.97 17.59 -10.78
C GLU A 504 19.72 18.52 -11.76
N ARG A 505 20.40 17.94 -12.78
CA ARG A 505 21.03 18.76 -13.84
C ARG A 505 19.97 19.36 -14.76
N VAL A 506 18.86 18.69 -14.97
CA VAL A 506 17.69 19.19 -15.68
C VAL A 506 16.60 19.46 -14.67
N ILE A 507 16.16 20.71 -14.56
CA ILE A 507 15.02 21.11 -13.74
C ILE A 507 13.85 21.38 -14.66
N CYS A 508 12.64 20.95 -14.28
CA CYS A 508 11.47 21.19 -15.09
C CYS A 508 10.40 22.01 -14.36
N GLY A 509 9.70 22.86 -15.14
CA GLY A 509 8.46 23.53 -14.74
C GLY A 509 7.26 22.71 -15.22
N VAL A 510 6.27 22.53 -14.35
CA VAL A 510 5.09 21.74 -14.65
C VAL A 510 4.01 22.59 -15.33
N LEU A 511 3.44 22.08 -16.41
CA LEU A 511 2.30 22.68 -17.12
C LEU A 511 1.04 21.82 -16.99
N ASN A 512 -0.07 22.46 -16.73
CA ASN A 512 -1.39 21.87 -16.81
C ASN A 512 -1.84 21.70 -18.28
N ALA A 513 -2.93 20.95 -18.51
CA ALA A 513 -3.48 20.73 -19.84
C ALA A 513 -3.97 22.02 -20.53
N ASP A 514 -4.29 23.06 -19.77
CA ASP A 514 -4.64 24.40 -20.26
C ASP A 514 -3.41 25.31 -20.47
N TRP A 515 -2.20 24.75 -20.39
CA TRP A 515 -0.94 25.46 -20.52
C TRP A 515 -0.64 26.46 -19.39
N SER A 516 -1.42 26.47 -18.33
CA SER A 516 -1.12 27.24 -17.13
C SER A 516 0.05 26.58 -16.36
N TYR A 517 0.88 27.43 -15.72
CA TYR A 517 1.96 26.94 -14.88
C TYR A 517 1.40 26.35 -13.58
N ARG A 518 1.88 25.18 -13.21
CA ARG A 518 1.58 24.53 -11.95
C ARG A 518 2.81 24.63 -11.04
N PRO A 519 2.68 25.18 -9.83
CA PRO A 519 3.79 25.21 -8.87
C PRO A 519 4.39 23.83 -8.62
N SER A 520 5.71 23.79 -8.52
CA SER A 520 6.45 22.57 -8.23
C SER A 520 6.13 22.06 -6.81
N ARG A 521 6.33 20.77 -6.59
CA ARG A 521 6.30 20.17 -5.26
C ARG A 521 7.46 20.61 -4.36
N TYR A 522 8.54 21.14 -4.95
CA TYR A 522 9.71 21.67 -4.25
C TYR A 522 10.01 23.09 -4.73
N ALA A 523 9.89 24.06 -3.84
CA ALA A 523 9.90 25.48 -4.18
C ALA A 523 11.18 25.95 -4.89
N ALA A 524 12.34 25.37 -4.56
CA ALA A 524 13.60 25.72 -5.20
C ALA A 524 13.61 25.42 -6.72
N TYR A 525 12.78 24.49 -7.19
CA TYR A 525 12.65 24.24 -8.64
C TYR A 525 11.85 25.33 -9.33
N ASP A 526 10.84 25.90 -8.65
CA ASP A 526 10.11 27.06 -9.18
C ASP A 526 11.02 28.28 -9.34
N GLU A 527 11.89 28.53 -8.36
CA GLU A 527 12.89 29.60 -8.39
C GLU A 527 13.85 29.38 -9.57
N ALA A 528 14.39 28.16 -9.73
CA ALA A 528 15.31 27.82 -10.80
C ALA A 528 14.69 27.94 -12.23
N ILE A 529 13.38 27.69 -12.34
CA ILE A 529 12.63 27.86 -13.61
C ILE A 529 12.33 29.34 -13.87
N ALA A 530 11.99 30.12 -12.83
CA ALA A 530 11.67 31.53 -12.97
C ALA A 530 12.86 32.38 -13.46
N GLU A 531 14.08 31.95 -13.16
CA GLU A 531 15.32 32.60 -13.59
C GLU A 531 15.66 32.37 -15.08
N ALA A 532 15.01 31.38 -15.71
CA ALA A 532 15.31 31.00 -17.08
C ALA A 532 14.22 31.48 -18.06
N ALA A 533 14.61 31.95 -19.23
CA ALA A 533 13.66 32.17 -20.31
C ALA A 533 13.12 30.79 -20.81
N PRO A 534 11.80 30.64 -20.99
CA PRO A 534 11.23 29.39 -21.47
C PRO A 534 11.67 29.14 -22.91
N SER A 535 12.52 28.14 -23.14
CA SER A 535 13.06 27.83 -24.45
C SER A 535 12.87 26.37 -24.87
N THR A 536 12.69 25.46 -23.91
CA THR A 536 12.60 24.02 -24.20
C THR A 536 11.37 23.40 -23.55
N TYR A 537 10.61 22.66 -24.35
CA TYR A 537 9.40 21.96 -23.95
C TYR A 537 9.51 20.48 -24.29
N VAL A 538 9.09 19.62 -23.38
CA VAL A 538 9.18 18.16 -23.52
C VAL A 538 7.83 17.54 -23.21
N PHE A 539 7.26 16.77 -24.12
CA PHE A 539 5.96 16.14 -23.89
C PHE A 539 5.91 14.73 -24.48
N PRO A 540 5.12 13.83 -23.88
CA PRO A 540 4.82 12.55 -24.51
C PRO A 540 4.16 12.77 -25.87
N LEU A 541 4.52 11.97 -26.88
CA LEU A 541 3.83 11.95 -28.17
C LEU A 541 2.36 11.54 -27.98
N HIS A 542 1.50 12.02 -28.85
CA HIS A 542 0.04 11.78 -28.80
C HIS A 542 -0.60 12.24 -27.49
N SER A 543 -0.07 13.32 -26.92
CA SER A 543 -0.63 13.99 -25.75
C SER A 543 -1.26 15.32 -26.17
N ILE A 544 -2.20 15.82 -25.35
CA ILE A 544 -2.83 17.11 -25.60
C ILE A 544 -1.81 18.25 -25.77
N TRP A 545 -0.69 18.19 -25.05
CA TRP A 545 0.38 19.20 -25.17
C TRP A 545 1.11 19.11 -26.51
N THR A 546 1.44 17.90 -26.99
CA THR A 546 2.09 17.73 -28.29
C THR A 546 1.15 18.10 -29.44
N ASP A 547 -0.13 17.72 -29.31
CA ASP A 547 -1.13 17.96 -30.38
C ASP A 547 -1.50 19.44 -30.51
N THR A 548 -1.46 20.21 -29.41
CA THR A 548 -1.81 21.65 -29.39
C THR A 548 -0.59 22.56 -29.37
N PHE A 549 0.65 22.03 -29.39
CA PHE A 549 1.87 22.85 -29.23
C PHE A 549 2.02 23.93 -30.27
N GLU A 550 1.78 23.61 -31.56
CA GLU A 550 1.94 24.53 -32.65
C GLU A 550 0.97 25.70 -32.56
N ASP A 551 -0.28 25.46 -32.18
CA ASP A 551 -1.29 26.50 -31.98
C ASP A 551 -0.91 27.43 -30.81
N VAL A 552 -0.42 26.86 -29.72
CA VAL A 552 0.04 27.62 -28.57
C VAL A 552 1.29 28.43 -28.90
N ALA A 553 2.22 27.88 -29.68
CA ALA A 553 3.40 28.62 -30.15
C ALA A 553 3.01 29.85 -30.96
N VAL A 554 2.02 29.74 -31.85
CA VAL A 554 1.48 30.88 -32.62
C VAL A 554 0.84 31.91 -31.69
N GLN A 555 -0.02 31.48 -30.73
CA GLN A 555 -0.68 32.38 -29.76
C GLN A 555 0.31 33.15 -28.90
N ARG A 556 1.39 32.46 -28.45
CA ARG A 556 2.45 33.04 -27.60
C ARG A 556 3.53 33.77 -28.38
N ARG A 557 3.42 33.87 -29.71
CA ARG A 557 4.41 34.46 -30.60
C ARG A 557 5.79 33.82 -30.45
N TRP A 558 5.83 32.51 -30.44
CA TRP A 558 7.06 31.73 -30.45
C TRP A 558 7.37 31.21 -31.87
N ARG A 559 8.64 31.19 -32.21
CA ARG A 559 9.15 30.46 -33.36
C ARG A 559 9.69 29.12 -32.87
N ILE A 560 9.19 28.02 -33.41
CA ILE A 560 9.77 26.70 -33.18
C ILE A 560 11.07 26.62 -33.96
N GLU A 561 12.19 26.59 -33.28
CA GLU A 561 13.52 26.49 -33.87
C GLU A 561 13.89 25.05 -34.18
N GLN A 562 13.48 24.12 -33.28
CA GLN A 562 13.78 22.71 -33.42
C GLN A 562 12.63 21.88 -32.81
N LYS A 563 12.30 20.78 -33.51
CA LYS A 563 11.43 19.73 -33.03
C LYS A 563 12.18 18.41 -33.19
N THR A 564 12.45 17.72 -32.08
CA THR A 564 13.15 16.44 -32.07
C THR A 564 12.23 15.39 -31.46
N ILE A 565 12.17 14.23 -32.07
CA ILE A 565 11.41 13.08 -31.54
C ILE A 565 12.41 12.08 -30.94
N ILE A 566 12.19 11.71 -29.70
CA ILE A 566 13.00 10.72 -28.98
C ILE A 566 12.21 9.41 -28.95
N ASP A 567 12.77 8.38 -29.56
CA ASP A 567 12.28 6.99 -29.59
C ASP A 567 10.78 6.85 -29.91
N GLN A 568 10.23 7.78 -30.68
CA GLN A 568 8.80 7.84 -31.00
C GLN A 568 7.87 7.90 -29.78
N GLN A 569 8.39 8.32 -28.62
CA GLN A 569 7.60 8.45 -27.39
C GLN A 569 7.57 9.88 -26.84
N TYR A 570 8.60 10.69 -27.07
CA TYR A 570 8.66 12.07 -26.60
C TYR A 570 8.98 13.04 -27.71
N ALA A 571 8.35 14.22 -27.66
CA ALA A 571 8.68 15.37 -28.51
C ALA A 571 9.40 16.44 -27.67
N VAL A 572 10.55 16.89 -28.14
CA VAL A 572 11.31 18.01 -27.58
C VAL A 572 11.20 19.18 -28.53
N PHE A 573 10.66 20.30 -28.07
CA PHE A 573 10.53 21.54 -28.84
C PHE A 573 11.46 22.60 -28.25
N VAL A 574 12.27 23.21 -29.08
CA VAL A 574 13.06 24.39 -28.76
C VAL A 574 12.42 25.59 -29.44
N VAL A 575 12.13 26.63 -28.66
CA VAL A 575 11.46 27.82 -29.14
C VAL A 575 12.26 29.09 -28.86
N ALA A 576 12.10 30.09 -29.71
CA ALA A 576 12.55 31.45 -29.48
C ALA A 576 11.37 32.41 -29.60
N PRO A 577 11.37 33.54 -28.88
CA PRO A 577 10.37 34.58 -29.07
C PRO A 577 10.49 35.14 -30.49
N LEU A 578 9.36 35.35 -31.18
CA LEU A 578 9.34 36.10 -32.41
C LEU A 578 9.75 37.54 -32.11
N SER A 579 10.75 38.06 -32.81
CA SER A 579 11.13 39.48 -32.72
C SER A 579 9.89 40.35 -32.98
N PRO A 580 9.70 41.46 -32.24
CA PRO A 580 8.57 42.36 -32.39
C PRO A 580 8.44 42.93 -33.82
#